data_fe1e6e382a8ca06b75883187a18526b8
#
_entry.id   fe1e6e382a8ca06b75883187a18526b8
#
_cell.length_a   1.000
_cell.length_b   1.000
_cell.length_c   1.000
_cell.angle_alpha   90.00
_cell.angle_beta   90.00
_cell.angle_gamma   90.00
#
_symmetry.space_group_name_H-M   'P 1'
#
loop_
_entity.id
_entity.type
_entity.pdbx_description
1 polymer ?
#
loop_
_entity_poly.entity_id
_entity_poly.type
_entity_poly.pdbx_seq_one_letter_code
_entity_poly.pdbx_strand_id
1 'polypeptide(L)'
;ALDTQDVKMFHRYVRLDSILDSGYDEFMAGMMEMDFRNSREDSAALDDFTKMLKPAFAKMLRDAIDLRLSTGEWAASDSSIGDGETENILLRTGLQDLTLRSIVHLSIDESGRTALADILSHQSEADADFTFKAELIPSENGDWQVVRIQNLYEYAVFLGTARRAHVERYLQETESIIARHNHSVGLAKIRLYGTLTAGALGNQKTRDTARTIMEQEILTDWQTRREELSSVQVPRTMKSLHQLRLKICDLHISYAEGYAAWMTDKNATTIRMAEKSLRQAEILELEETFLVQRAKQSFADETE
;
A
#
# COMPACT_ATOMS: atom_id res chain seq x y z
N ALA A 1 -0.09 15.28 26.06
CA ALA A 1 -0.10 13.91 26.58
C ALA A 1 0.54 12.96 25.57
N LEU A 2 0.14 13.01 24.28
CA LEU A 2 0.75 12.12 23.24
C LEU A 2 2.26 12.33 23.11
N ASP A 3 2.71 13.59 23.08
CA ASP A 3 4.14 13.91 22.94
C ASP A 3 4.93 13.73 24.25
N THR A 4 4.26 13.78 25.40
CA THR A 4 4.87 13.64 26.72
C THR A 4 4.78 12.23 27.28
N GLN A 5 4.18 11.28 26.56
CA GLN A 5 3.96 9.90 26.96
C GLN A 5 3.25 9.78 28.34
N ASP A 6 2.33 10.69 28.65
CA ASP A 6 1.59 10.68 29.92
C ASP A 6 0.22 10.04 29.73
N VAL A 7 0.17 8.72 29.99
CA VAL A 7 -1.05 7.90 29.92
C VAL A 7 -2.14 8.44 30.84
N LYS A 8 -1.78 8.88 32.08
CA LYS A 8 -2.76 9.39 33.06
C LYS A 8 -3.36 10.71 32.60
N MET A 9 -2.53 11.60 32.05
CA MET A 9 -3.00 12.87 31.48
C MET A 9 -3.91 12.62 30.28
N PHE A 10 -3.56 11.67 29.41
CA PHE A 10 -4.40 11.31 28.27
C PHE A 10 -5.80 10.88 28.72
N HIS A 11 -5.92 9.87 29.57
CA HIS A 11 -7.21 9.39 30.06
C HIS A 11 -7.99 10.39 30.93
N ARG A 12 -7.30 11.39 31.51
CA ARG A 12 -7.98 12.51 32.19
C ARG A 12 -8.76 13.39 31.22
N TYR A 13 -8.22 13.63 30.00
CA TYR A 13 -8.80 14.56 29.03
C TYR A 13 -9.46 13.89 27.83
N VAL A 14 -9.31 12.57 27.65
CA VAL A 14 -9.88 11.81 26.53
C VAL A 14 -10.63 10.60 27.03
N ARG A 15 -11.93 10.54 26.75
CA ARG A 15 -12.75 9.34 26.99
C ARG A 15 -12.65 8.42 25.76
N LEU A 16 -11.55 7.68 25.66
CA LEU A 16 -11.27 6.84 24.52
C LEU A 16 -12.39 5.85 24.20
N ASP A 17 -12.97 5.21 25.22
CA ASP A 17 -14.09 4.27 25.04
C ASP A 17 -15.29 4.92 24.38
N SER A 18 -15.64 6.14 24.81
CA SER A 18 -16.77 6.89 24.24
C SER A 18 -16.51 7.25 22.76
N ILE A 19 -15.27 7.63 22.43
CA ILE A 19 -14.87 7.94 21.06
C ILE A 19 -14.93 6.69 20.18
N LEU A 20 -14.41 5.56 20.68
CA LEU A 20 -14.41 4.29 19.94
C LEU A 20 -15.83 3.74 19.73
N ASP A 21 -16.67 3.80 20.77
CA ASP A 21 -18.06 3.34 20.67
C ASP A 21 -18.90 4.17 19.71
N SER A 22 -18.78 5.50 19.76
CA SER A 22 -19.54 6.39 18.87
C SER A 22 -18.96 6.48 17.45
N GLY A 23 -17.65 6.42 17.32
CA GLY A 23 -16.96 6.69 16.07
C GLY A 23 -16.73 5.47 15.17
N TYR A 24 -16.82 4.24 15.74
CA TYR A 24 -16.57 3.02 14.97
C TYR A 24 -17.50 2.88 13.77
N ASP A 25 -18.80 3.03 14.00
CA ASP A 25 -19.79 2.82 12.94
C ASP A 25 -19.65 3.88 11.83
N GLU A 26 -19.38 5.14 12.20
CA GLU A 26 -19.11 6.23 11.24
C GLU A 26 -17.84 5.97 10.44
N PHE A 27 -16.74 5.59 11.10
CA PHE A 27 -15.48 5.28 10.44
C PHE A 27 -15.61 4.09 9.49
N MET A 28 -16.26 3.01 9.94
CA MET A 28 -16.48 1.82 9.11
C MET A 28 -17.37 2.12 7.92
N ALA A 29 -18.42 2.94 8.08
CA ALA A 29 -19.26 3.35 6.97
C ALA A 29 -18.47 4.11 5.89
N GLY A 30 -17.59 5.03 6.28
CA GLY A 30 -16.70 5.73 5.34
C GLY A 30 -15.68 4.80 4.66
N MET A 31 -15.11 3.85 5.41
CA MET A 31 -14.22 2.84 4.83
C MET A 31 -14.94 1.94 3.83
N MET A 32 -16.15 1.49 4.18
CA MET A 32 -16.97 0.66 3.30
C MET A 32 -17.40 1.39 2.03
N GLU A 33 -17.73 2.66 2.12
CA GLU A 33 -18.04 3.44 0.93
C GLU A 33 -16.87 3.45 -0.05
N MET A 34 -15.64 3.49 0.46
CA MET A 34 -14.45 3.49 -0.37
C MET A 34 -14.06 2.11 -0.91
N ASP A 35 -14.28 1.03 -0.11
CA ASP A 35 -13.85 -0.33 -0.47
C ASP A 35 -14.94 -1.11 -1.25
N PHE A 36 -16.23 -0.83 -0.99
CA PHE A 36 -17.36 -1.66 -1.46
C PHE A 36 -18.45 -0.89 -2.19
N ARG A 37 -18.14 0.26 -2.78
CA ARG A 37 -19.13 1.08 -3.54
C ARG A 37 -19.97 0.27 -4.55
N ASN A 38 -19.45 -0.88 -4.97
CA ASN A 38 -20.02 -1.69 -6.05
C ASN A 38 -20.66 -3.01 -5.62
N SER A 39 -20.57 -3.39 -4.35
CA SER A 39 -21.14 -4.66 -3.85
C SER A 39 -22.49 -4.40 -3.17
N ARG A 40 -23.49 -4.00 -3.92
CA ARG A 40 -24.85 -3.77 -3.40
C ARG A 40 -25.58 -5.04 -2.93
N GLU A 41 -25.10 -6.23 -3.25
CA GLU A 41 -25.84 -7.48 -3.02
C GLU A 41 -25.70 -8.05 -1.59
N ASP A 42 -24.70 -7.63 -0.78
CA ASP A 42 -24.44 -8.21 0.55
C ASP A 42 -24.38 -7.19 1.71
N SER A 43 -25.05 -6.05 1.60
CA SER A 43 -24.98 -4.98 2.62
C SER A 43 -25.36 -5.44 4.03
N ALA A 44 -26.36 -6.32 4.17
CA ALA A 44 -26.81 -6.82 5.48
C ALA A 44 -25.81 -7.78 6.14
N ALA A 45 -25.20 -8.69 5.36
CA ALA A 45 -24.18 -9.61 5.87
C ALA A 45 -22.90 -8.84 6.27
N LEU A 46 -22.56 -7.77 5.53
CA LEU A 46 -21.45 -6.92 5.81
C LEU A 46 -21.66 -6.06 7.08
N ASP A 47 -22.89 -5.54 7.26
CA ASP A 47 -23.31 -4.84 8.48
C ASP A 47 -23.23 -5.73 9.73
N ASP A 48 -23.66 -6.97 9.64
CA ASP A 48 -23.60 -7.91 10.76
C ASP A 48 -22.14 -8.29 11.06
N PHE A 49 -21.31 -8.46 10.04
CA PHE A 49 -19.88 -8.72 10.18
C PHE A 49 -19.14 -7.56 10.86
N THR A 50 -19.42 -6.32 10.46
CA THR A 50 -18.81 -5.15 11.09
C THR A 50 -19.22 -4.98 12.55
N LYS A 51 -20.49 -5.19 12.88
CA LYS A 51 -20.96 -5.18 14.27
C LYS A 51 -20.25 -6.24 15.13
N MET A 52 -20.02 -7.42 14.56
CA MET A 52 -19.28 -8.49 15.24
C MET A 52 -17.81 -8.12 15.50
N LEU A 53 -17.18 -7.36 14.59
CA LEU A 53 -15.78 -6.95 14.73
C LEU A 53 -15.59 -5.76 15.69
N LYS A 54 -16.62 -4.96 15.98
CA LYS A 54 -16.54 -3.74 16.79
C LYS A 54 -15.80 -3.92 18.13
N PRO A 55 -16.10 -4.95 18.96
CA PRO A 55 -15.41 -5.16 20.25
C PRO A 55 -13.92 -5.47 20.08
N ALA A 56 -13.57 -6.29 19.09
CA ALA A 56 -12.18 -6.66 18.81
C ALA A 56 -11.39 -5.44 18.29
N PHE A 57 -11.97 -4.69 17.37
CA PHE A 57 -11.39 -3.46 16.84
C PHE A 57 -11.15 -2.42 17.95
N ALA A 58 -12.18 -2.15 18.78
CA ALA A 58 -12.07 -1.19 19.88
C ALA A 58 -10.97 -1.59 20.87
N LYS A 59 -10.89 -2.90 21.20
CA LYS A 59 -9.84 -3.41 22.08
C LYS A 59 -8.46 -3.22 21.47
N MET A 60 -8.24 -3.64 20.22
CA MET A 60 -6.95 -3.54 19.57
C MET A 60 -6.49 -2.08 19.43
N LEU A 61 -7.41 -1.17 19.08
CA LEU A 61 -7.08 0.24 18.95
C LEU A 61 -6.74 0.88 20.31
N ARG A 62 -7.45 0.49 21.37
CA ARG A 62 -7.12 0.92 22.76
C ARG A 62 -5.72 0.45 23.14
N ASP A 63 -5.45 -0.85 22.99
CA ASP A 63 -4.17 -1.45 23.35
C ASP A 63 -3.01 -0.77 22.57
N ALA A 64 -3.21 -0.45 21.29
CA ALA A 64 -2.23 0.25 20.48
C ALA A 64 -2.00 1.71 20.92
N ILE A 65 -3.06 2.43 21.28
CA ILE A 65 -2.96 3.81 21.81
C ILE A 65 -2.24 3.79 23.17
N ASP A 66 -2.58 2.87 24.08
CA ASP A 66 -1.92 2.74 25.37
C ASP A 66 -0.44 2.37 25.22
N LEU A 67 -0.11 1.49 24.27
CA LEU A 67 1.27 1.18 23.92
C LEU A 67 2.01 2.43 23.42
N ARG A 68 1.42 3.15 22.47
CA ARG A 68 2.00 4.41 21.96
C ARG A 68 2.24 5.43 23.06
N LEU A 69 1.29 5.58 23.97
CA LEU A 69 1.40 6.51 25.09
C LEU A 69 2.47 6.08 26.10
N SER A 70 2.68 4.78 26.32
CA SER A 70 3.64 4.27 27.30
C SER A 70 5.07 4.13 26.75
N THR A 71 5.22 3.80 25.47
CA THR A 71 6.52 3.49 24.86
C THR A 71 7.00 4.51 23.83
N GLY A 72 6.09 5.31 23.31
CA GLY A 72 6.36 6.18 22.16
C GLY A 72 6.28 5.49 20.80
N GLU A 73 5.94 4.19 20.76
CA GLU A 73 5.88 3.38 19.54
C GLU A 73 4.48 2.79 19.33
N TRP A 74 4.05 2.61 18.08
CA TRP A 74 2.76 2.05 17.72
C TRP A 74 2.73 0.51 17.76
N ALA A 75 3.90 -0.14 17.68
CA ALA A 75 4.04 -1.59 17.78
C ALA A 75 5.23 -1.92 18.68
N ALA A 76 5.18 -3.05 19.39
CA ALA A 76 6.32 -3.53 20.14
C ALA A 76 7.45 -3.91 19.16
N SER A 77 8.65 -3.40 19.39
CA SER A 77 9.83 -3.62 18.54
C SER A 77 10.27 -5.09 18.45
N ASP A 78 9.64 -5.99 19.19
CA ASP A 78 10.03 -7.40 19.32
C ASP A 78 8.86 -8.38 18.98
N SER A 79 7.84 -7.91 18.26
CA SER A 79 6.72 -8.79 17.86
C SER A 79 7.11 -9.68 16.67
N SER A 80 7.99 -10.65 16.94
CA SER A 80 8.22 -11.83 16.07
C SER A 80 7.06 -12.83 16.13
N ILE A 81 5.98 -12.54 16.85
CA ILE A 81 4.83 -13.42 17.06
C ILE A 81 3.54 -12.64 16.83
N GLY A 82 2.97 -12.79 15.64
CA GLY A 82 1.52 -12.96 15.51
C GLY A 82 0.61 -11.75 15.47
N ASP A 83 1.07 -10.50 15.47
CA ASP A 83 0.17 -9.33 15.51
C ASP A 83 -0.03 -8.62 14.14
N GLY A 84 -0.02 -9.38 13.07
CA GLY A 84 -0.39 -8.87 11.74
C GLY A 84 -1.80 -8.26 11.69
N GLU A 85 -2.69 -8.65 12.60
CA GLU A 85 -4.05 -8.09 12.68
C GLU A 85 -4.07 -6.69 13.30
N THR A 86 -3.35 -6.46 14.41
CA THR A 86 -3.25 -5.12 15.04
C THR A 86 -2.53 -4.14 14.14
N GLU A 87 -1.43 -4.54 13.52
CA GLU A 87 -0.71 -3.73 12.53
C GLU A 87 -1.63 -3.39 11.35
N ASN A 88 -2.43 -4.34 10.88
CA ASN A 88 -3.36 -4.13 9.77
C ASN A 88 -4.48 -3.13 10.13
N ILE A 89 -5.01 -3.16 11.37
CA ILE A 89 -6.02 -2.20 11.83
C ILE A 89 -5.43 -0.79 11.96
N LEU A 90 -4.26 -0.64 12.58
CA LEU A 90 -3.58 0.64 12.70
C LEU A 90 -3.28 1.24 11.33
N LEU A 91 -2.83 0.43 10.37
CA LEU A 91 -2.61 0.84 9.00
C LEU A 91 -3.91 1.30 8.34
N ARG A 92 -5.01 0.58 8.55
CA ARG A 92 -6.33 0.95 8.00
C ARG A 92 -6.84 2.27 8.54
N THR A 93 -6.69 2.53 9.84
CA THR A 93 -7.10 3.79 10.46
C THR A 93 -6.22 4.98 10.09
N GLY A 94 -5.01 4.75 9.60
CA GLY A 94 -4.04 5.81 9.30
C GLY A 94 -3.53 6.58 10.52
N LEU A 95 -3.80 6.10 11.74
CA LEU A 95 -3.39 6.78 12.99
C LEU A 95 -1.89 6.90 13.14
N GLN A 96 -1.13 5.94 12.62
CA GLN A 96 0.35 5.96 12.67
C GLN A 96 0.94 7.13 11.90
N ASP A 97 0.24 7.58 10.87
CA ASP A 97 0.68 8.61 9.94
C ASP A 97 0.05 9.99 10.25
N LEU A 98 -0.66 10.07 11.39
CA LEU A 98 -1.36 11.29 11.81
C LEU A 98 -0.52 12.10 12.80
N THR A 99 -0.31 13.38 12.49
CA THR A 99 0.37 14.34 13.36
C THR A 99 -0.56 15.49 13.67
N LEU A 100 -0.88 15.70 14.96
CA LEU A 100 -1.67 16.83 15.41
C LEU A 100 -0.84 18.12 15.29
N ARG A 101 -1.41 19.16 14.66
CA ARG A 101 -0.73 20.44 14.47
C ARG A 101 -1.20 21.52 15.44
N SER A 102 -2.50 21.79 15.49
CA SER A 102 -3.06 22.86 16.31
C SER A 102 -4.56 22.71 16.53
N ILE A 103 -5.09 23.40 17.52
CA ILE A 103 -6.52 23.69 17.66
C ILE A 103 -6.77 25.01 16.93
N VAL A 104 -7.59 24.98 15.87
CA VAL A 104 -7.84 26.16 15.01
C VAL A 104 -9.11 26.88 15.38
N HIS A 105 -10.06 26.20 16.01
CA HIS A 105 -11.28 26.79 16.52
C HIS A 105 -11.72 26.12 17.82
N LEU A 106 -12.30 26.87 18.74
CA LEU A 106 -12.93 26.36 19.97
C LEU A 106 -14.17 27.19 20.25
N SER A 107 -15.31 26.53 20.39
CA SER A 107 -16.57 27.19 20.78
C SER A 107 -17.21 26.42 21.94
N ILE A 108 -17.86 27.15 22.85
CA ILE A 108 -18.63 26.61 23.96
C ILE A 108 -20.08 26.94 23.71
N ASP A 109 -20.99 26.00 23.89
CA ASP A 109 -22.43 26.23 23.73
C ASP A 109 -22.97 27.20 24.80
N GLU A 110 -24.15 27.78 24.57
CA GLU A 110 -24.77 28.76 25.47
C GLU A 110 -25.05 28.17 26.87
N SER A 111 -25.20 26.85 26.98
CA SER A 111 -25.43 26.16 28.26
C SER A 111 -24.15 25.94 29.06
N GLY A 112 -22.97 26.09 28.46
CA GLY A 112 -21.67 25.76 29.06
C GLY A 112 -21.45 24.28 29.29
N ARG A 113 -22.27 23.40 28.66
CA ARG A 113 -22.22 21.95 28.85
C ARG A 113 -21.53 21.19 27.76
N THR A 114 -21.35 21.82 26.59
CA THR A 114 -20.68 21.19 25.44
C THR A 114 -19.73 22.19 24.81
N ALA A 115 -18.56 21.75 24.40
CA ALA A 115 -17.65 22.53 23.59
C ALA A 115 -17.31 21.75 22.31
N LEU A 116 -17.07 22.47 21.23
CA LEU A 116 -16.58 21.93 19.95
C LEU A 116 -15.20 22.49 19.67
N ALA A 117 -14.27 21.65 19.34
CA ALA A 117 -12.91 22.01 18.95
C ALA A 117 -12.57 21.47 17.56
N ASP A 118 -12.10 22.34 16.68
CA ASP A 118 -11.53 21.97 15.40
C ASP A 118 -10.04 21.75 15.56
N ILE A 119 -9.59 20.51 15.34
CA ILE A 119 -8.22 20.06 15.53
C ILE A 119 -7.59 19.81 14.17
N LEU A 120 -6.69 20.69 13.76
CA LEU A 120 -5.92 20.53 12.54
C LEU A 120 -4.86 19.45 12.72
N SER A 121 -4.84 18.49 11.82
CA SER A 121 -3.85 17.43 11.78
C SER A 121 -3.30 17.25 10.36
N HIS A 122 -2.08 16.76 10.26
CA HIS A 122 -1.46 16.36 9.01
C HIS A 122 -1.46 14.85 8.90
N GLN A 123 -1.95 14.33 7.77
CA GLN A 123 -1.91 12.91 7.44
C GLN A 123 -0.79 12.65 6.43
N SER A 124 0.31 12.03 6.90
CA SER A 124 1.52 11.85 6.08
C SER A 124 1.32 10.91 4.90
N GLU A 125 0.44 9.91 5.01
CA GLU A 125 0.12 9.01 3.90
C GLU A 125 -0.61 9.73 2.76
N ALA A 126 -1.48 10.69 3.12
CA ALA A 126 -2.22 11.49 2.15
C ALA A 126 -1.44 12.74 1.69
N ASP A 127 -0.36 13.10 2.39
CA ASP A 127 0.38 14.36 2.26
C ASP A 127 -0.56 15.58 2.28
N ALA A 128 -1.55 15.55 3.19
CA ALA A 128 -2.58 16.56 3.29
C ALA A 128 -3.07 16.77 4.72
N ASP A 129 -3.64 17.93 4.97
CA ASP A 129 -4.20 18.28 6.26
C ASP A 129 -5.67 17.88 6.33
N PHE A 130 -6.08 17.42 7.52
CA PHE A 130 -7.47 17.12 7.86
C PHE A 130 -7.83 17.79 9.19
N THR A 131 -9.04 18.35 9.28
CA THR A 131 -9.53 18.99 10.50
C THR A 131 -10.56 18.09 11.18
N PHE A 132 -10.19 17.53 12.33
CA PHE A 132 -11.12 16.78 13.16
C PHE A 132 -12.02 17.71 13.96
N LYS A 133 -13.30 17.35 14.11
CA LYS A 133 -14.28 18.03 14.94
C LYS A 133 -14.49 17.24 16.22
N ALA A 134 -13.86 17.69 17.29
CA ALA A 134 -13.93 17.06 18.60
C ALA A 134 -15.04 17.70 19.44
N GLU A 135 -15.88 16.86 20.04
CA GLU A 135 -16.87 17.26 21.04
C GLU A 135 -16.32 17.01 22.44
N LEU A 136 -16.45 18.02 23.29
CA LEU A 136 -15.98 17.97 24.66
C LEU A 136 -17.13 18.24 25.63
N ILE A 137 -17.10 17.57 26.78
CA ILE A 137 -18.01 17.80 27.89
C ILE A 137 -17.21 18.03 29.18
N PRO A 138 -17.74 18.79 30.15
CA PRO A 138 -17.09 18.92 31.45
C PRO A 138 -17.17 17.59 32.22
N SER A 139 -16.07 17.23 32.86
CA SER A 139 -16.00 16.10 33.80
C SER A 139 -16.51 16.53 35.18
N GLU A 140 -16.68 15.56 36.07
CA GLU A 140 -17.06 15.83 37.49
C GLU A 140 -16.06 16.74 38.20
N ASN A 141 -14.79 16.74 37.77
CA ASN A 141 -13.73 17.56 38.33
C ASN A 141 -13.65 18.97 37.70
N GLY A 142 -14.53 19.30 36.74
CA GLY A 142 -14.55 20.56 36.02
C GLY A 142 -13.58 20.64 34.83
N ASP A 143 -12.80 19.60 34.54
CA ASP A 143 -11.97 19.53 33.34
C ASP A 143 -12.83 19.22 32.12
N TRP A 144 -12.43 19.71 30.94
CA TRP A 144 -13.05 19.34 29.68
C TRP A 144 -12.47 18.03 29.16
N GLN A 145 -13.34 17.12 28.72
CA GLN A 145 -12.96 15.82 28.18
C GLN A 145 -13.49 15.64 26.76
N VAL A 146 -12.64 15.23 25.82
CA VAL A 146 -13.04 14.81 24.47
C VAL A 146 -13.82 13.51 24.60
N VAL A 147 -15.05 13.50 24.12
CA VAL A 147 -15.97 12.35 24.22
C VAL A 147 -16.36 11.79 22.85
N ARG A 148 -16.23 12.57 21.80
CA ARG A 148 -16.59 12.18 20.42
C ARG A 148 -15.75 12.94 19.40
N ILE A 149 -15.50 12.29 18.27
CA ILE A 149 -15.05 12.92 17.03
C ILE A 149 -16.21 12.83 16.04
N GLN A 150 -16.73 13.98 15.61
CA GLN A 150 -18.00 14.05 14.86
C GLN A 150 -17.87 13.76 13.37
N ASN A 151 -16.66 13.72 12.82
CA ASN A 151 -16.40 13.59 11.39
C ASN A 151 -15.43 12.46 11.04
N LEU A 152 -15.58 11.30 11.71
CA LEU A 152 -14.77 10.11 11.42
C LEU A 152 -15.14 9.45 10.08
N TYR A 153 -16.40 9.57 9.65
CA TYR A 153 -16.82 9.15 8.31
C TYR A 153 -16.05 9.94 7.24
N GLU A 154 -16.04 11.27 7.34
CA GLU A 154 -15.35 12.14 6.38
C GLU A 154 -13.84 11.91 6.39
N TYR A 155 -13.27 11.60 7.57
CA TYR A 155 -11.86 11.23 7.65
C TYR A 155 -11.58 9.90 6.94
N ALA A 156 -12.42 8.89 7.10
CA ALA A 156 -12.27 7.61 6.42
C ALA A 156 -12.36 7.77 4.89
N VAL A 157 -13.32 8.55 4.40
CA VAL A 157 -13.47 8.88 2.97
C VAL A 157 -12.25 9.66 2.45
N PHE A 158 -11.78 10.67 3.20
CA PHE A 158 -10.58 11.44 2.87
C PHE A 158 -9.35 10.52 2.71
N LEU A 159 -9.12 9.63 3.69
CA LEU A 159 -7.99 8.70 3.68
C LEU A 159 -8.10 7.69 2.53
N GLY A 160 -9.29 7.13 2.32
CA GLY A 160 -9.56 6.21 1.22
C GLY A 160 -9.33 6.84 -0.16
N THR A 161 -9.79 8.08 -0.34
CA THR A 161 -9.60 8.84 -1.58
C THR A 161 -8.10 9.08 -1.87
N ALA A 162 -7.33 9.50 -0.85
CA ALA A 162 -5.90 9.70 -0.99
C ALA A 162 -5.16 8.40 -1.35
N ARG A 163 -5.50 7.30 -0.66
CA ARG A 163 -4.93 5.97 -0.94
C ARG A 163 -5.20 5.52 -2.36
N ARG A 164 -6.43 5.71 -2.83
CA ARG A 164 -6.83 5.40 -4.20
C ARG A 164 -5.98 6.18 -5.20
N ALA A 165 -5.88 7.49 -5.05
CA ALA A 165 -5.08 8.34 -5.93
C ALA A 165 -3.60 7.92 -5.97
N HIS A 166 -3.04 7.45 -4.85
CA HIS A 166 -1.68 6.92 -4.80
C HIS A 166 -1.54 5.60 -5.56
N VAL A 167 -2.51 4.70 -5.43
CA VAL A 167 -2.51 3.42 -6.18
C VAL A 167 -2.66 3.67 -7.68
N GLU A 168 -3.56 4.54 -8.10
CA GLU A 168 -3.75 4.90 -9.52
C GLU A 168 -2.46 5.48 -10.11
N ARG A 169 -1.83 6.43 -9.42
CA ARG A 169 -0.54 7.02 -9.84
C ARG A 169 0.54 5.95 -9.97
N TYR A 170 0.67 5.08 -8.97
CA TYR A 170 1.63 3.97 -8.99
C TYR A 170 1.39 3.04 -10.18
N LEU A 171 0.15 2.65 -10.45
CA LEU A 171 -0.18 1.78 -11.57
C LEU A 171 0.14 2.47 -12.90
N GLN A 172 -0.26 3.72 -13.08
CA GLN A 172 0.00 4.49 -14.30
C GLN A 172 1.50 4.64 -14.58
N GLU A 173 2.29 5.02 -13.57
CA GLU A 173 3.73 5.20 -13.68
C GLU A 173 4.43 3.89 -14.04
N THR A 174 4.14 2.83 -13.29
CA THR A 174 4.78 1.53 -13.50
C THR A 174 4.34 0.85 -14.78
N GLU A 175 3.09 0.98 -15.22
CA GLU A 175 2.63 0.48 -16.52
C GLU A 175 3.29 1.22 -17.68
N SER A 176 3.53 2.52 -17.55
CA SER A 176 4.27 3.29 -18.55
C SER A 176 5.72 2.80 -18.71
N ILE A 177 6.40 2.54 -17.57
CA ILE A 177 7.75 1.94 -17.57
C ILE A 177 7.70 0.57 -18.27
N ILE A 178 6.80 -0.31 -17.83
CA ILE A 178 6.68 -1.66 -18.36
C ILE A 178 6.39 -1.66 -19.87
N ALA A 179 5.48 -0.84 -20.34
CA ALA A 179 5.10 -0.77 -21.76
C ALA A 179 6.27 -0.33 -22.64
N ARG A 180 7.04 0.68 -22.21
CA ARG A 180 8.22 1.17 -22.92
C ARG A 180 9.28 0.08 -23.05
N HIS A 181 9.60 -0.61 -21.96
CA HIS A 181 10.60 -1.68 -21.95
C HIS A 181 10.12 -2.92 -22.70
N ASN A 182 8.84 -3.30 -22.62
CA ASN A 182 8.28 -4.37 -23.43
C ASN A 182 8.43 -4.11 -24.94
N HIS A 183 8.25 -2.85 -25.37
CA HIS A 183 8.49 -2.47 -26.75
C HIS A 183 9.96 -2.62 -27.15
N SER A 184 10.88 -2.12 -26.34
CA SER A 184 12.34 -2.21 -26.57
C SER A 184 12.81 -3.67 -26.65
N VAL A 185 12.48 -4.48 -25.64
CA VAL A 185 12.81 -5.90 -25.60
C VAL A 185 12.17 -6.67 -26.76
N GLY A 186 10.94 -6.30 -27.16
CA GLY A 186 10.27 -6.88 -28.33
C GLY A 186 11.08 -6.69 -29.62
N LEU A 187 11.58 -5.49 -29.85
CA LEU A 187 12.45 -5.20 -31.01
C LEU A 187 13.78 -5.99 -30.94
N ALA A 188 14.40 -6.08 -29.76
CA ALA A 188 15.62 -6.87 -29.58
C ALA A 188 15.37 -8.36 -29.82
N LYS A 189 14.24 -8.91 -29.35
CA LYS A 189 13.84 -10.30 -29.63
C LYS A 189 13.66 -10.56 -31.13
N ILE A 190 13.04 -9.64 -31.88
CA ILE A 190 12.91 -9.78 -33.34
C ILE A 190 14.29 -9.86 -34.01
N ARG A 191 15.25 -9.00 -33.62
CA ARG A 191 16.63 -9.05 -34.13
C ARG A 191 17.33 -10.36 -33.76
N LEU A 192 17.17 -10.84 -32.54
CA LEU A 192 17.70 -12.10 -32.08
C LEU A 192 17.18 -13.27 -32.92
N TYR A 193 15.85 -13.36 -33.12
CA TYR A 193 15.23 -14.39 -33.94
C TYR A 193 15.71 -14.31 -35.39
N GLY A 194 15.81 -13.11 -35.98
CA GLY A 194 16.36 -12.92 -37.32
C GLY A 194 17.80 -13.42 -37.44
N THR A 195 18.63 -13.18 -36.44
CA THR A 195 20.02 -13.69 -36.39
C THR A 195 20.07 -15.21 -36.32
N LEU A 196 19.23 -15.82 -35.49
CA LEU A 196 19.20 -17.27 -35.32
C LEU A 196 18.60 -18.04 -36.50
N THR A 197 17.66 -17.41 -37.21
CA THR A 197 17.06 -18.02 -38.43
C THR A 197 17.91 -17.84 -39.67
N ALA A 198 18.66 -16.75 -39.78
CA ALA A 198 19.56 -16.49 -40.93
C ALA A 198 20.89 -17.25 -40.83
N GLY A 199 21.30 -17.68 -39.62
CA GLY A 199 22.58 -18.35 -39.37
C GLY A 199 22.44 -19.57 -38.47
N ALA A 200 23.25 -20.61 -38.75
CA ALA A 200 23.28 -21.79 -37.87
C ALA A 200 23.99 -21.47 -36.54
N LEU A 201 23.48 -21.98 -35.43
CA LEU A 201 24.12 -21.88 -34.09
C LEU A 201 25.52 -22.53 -34.04
N GLY A 202 25.86 -23.39 -35.03
CA GLY A 202 27.20 -23.88 -35.23
C GLY A 202 28.21 -22.80 -35.64
N ASN A 203 27.74 -21.73 -36.26
CA ASN A 203 28.59 -20.62 -36.73
C ASN A 203 28.95 -19.67 -35.57
N GLN A 204 30.24 -19.42 -35.38
CA GLN A 204 30.74 -18.53 -34.31
C GLN A 204 30.19 -17.11 -34.46
N LYS A 205 30.17 -16.54 -35.66
CA LYS A 205 29.68 -15.19 -35.92
C LYS A 205 28.21 -15.04 -35.54
N THR A 206 27.38 -16.06 -35.82
CA THR A 206 25.96 -16.07 -35.43
C THR A 206 25.82 -16.04 -33.91
N ARG A 207 26.59 -16.85 -33.19
CA ARG A 207 26.58 -16.85 -31.71
C ARG A 207 27.08 -15.55 -31.13
N ASP A 208 28.15 -14.97 -31.65
CA ASP A 208 28.69 -13.69 -31.17
C ASP A 208 27.67 -12.56 -31.35
N THR A 209 26.98 -12.52 -32.49
CA THR A 209 25.90 -11.56 -32.74
C THR A 209 24.73 -11.78 -31.77
N ALA A 210 24.28 -13.01 -31.60
CA ALA A 210 23.19 -13.34 -30.68
C ALA A 210 23.55 -13.00 -29.22
N ARG A 211 24.78 -13.29 -28.81
CA ARG A 211 25.29 -12.89 -27.50
C ARG A 211 25.29 -11.39 -27.32
N THR A 212 25.77 -10.63 -28.30
CA THR A 212 25.78 -9.15 -28.26
C THR A 212 24.35 -8.60 -28.08
N ILE A 213 23.36 -9.12 -28.81
CA ILE A 213 21.96 -8.71 -28.64
C ILE A 213 21.47 -9.03 -27.24
N MET A 214 21.77 -10.22 -26.71
CA MET A 214 21.37 -10.60 -25.36
C MET A 214 22.00 -9.70 -24.29
N GLU A 215 23.31 -9.43 -24.38
CA GLU A 215 24.05 -8.63 -23.39
C GLU A 215 23.73 -7.14 -23.46
N GLN A 216 23.78 -6.57 -24.68
CA GLN A 216 23.73 -5.11 -24.85
C GLN A 216 22.32 -4.55 -25.01
N GLU A 217 21.36 -5.38 -25.44
CA GLU A 217 20.01 -4.91 -25.67
C GLU A 217 19.02 -5.51 -24.64
N ILE A 218 18.95 -6.84 -24.51
CA ILE A 218 17.94 -7.48 -23.65
C ILE A 218 18.32 -7.38 -22.17
N LEU A 219 19.55 -7.75 -21.81
CA LEU A 219 20.02 -7.69 -20.43
C LEU A 219 20.03 -6.25 -19.90
N THR A 220 20.60 -5.34 -20.66
CA THR A 220 20.67 -3.91 -20.28
C THR A 220 19.28 -3.32 -20.10
N ASP A 221 18.33 -3.66 -20.98
CA ASP A 221 16.96 -3.16 -20.87
C ASP A 221 16.27 -3.66 -19.58
N TRP A 222 16.39 -4.95 -19.25
CA TRP A 222 15.84 -5.51 -18.02
C TRP A 222 16.48 -4.95 -16.75
N GLN A 223 17.78 -4.66 -16.77
CA GLN A 223 18.48 -4.00 -15.68
C GLN A 223 17.96 -2.56 -15.49
N THR A 224 17.86 -1.80 -16.59
CA THR A 224 17.31 -0.44 -16.57
C THR A 224 15.86 -0.42 -16.08
N ARG A 225 15.00 -1.33 -16.58
CA ARG A 225 13.61 -1.50 -16.10
C ARG A 225 13.56 -1.73 -14.61
N ARG A 226 14.42 -2.63 -14.09
CA ARG A 226 14.49 -2.92 -12.66
C ARG A 226 14.87 -1.68 -11.84
N GLU A 227 15.85 -0.91 -12.30
CA GLU A 227 16.29 0.33 -11.66
C GLU A 227 15.17 1.38 -11.66
N GLU A 228 14.51 1.60 -12.79
CA GLU A 228 13.39 2.53 -12.88
C GLU A 228 12.23 2.13 -11.97
N LEU A 229 11.83 0.86 -11.98
CA LEU A 229 10.79 0.35 -11.06
C LEU A 229 11.21 0.54 -9.60
N SER A 230 12.48 0.30 -9.24
CA SER A 230 12.97 0.47 -7.87
C SER A 230 12.93 1.92 -7.38
N SER A 231 12.88 2.90 -8.28
CA SER A 231 12.81 4.33 -7.94
C SER A 231 11.39 4.86 -7.73
N VAL A 232 10.36 4.08 -8.10
CA VAL A 232 8.95 4.48 -7.97
C VAL A 232 8.52 4.51 -6.52
N GLN A 233 7.73 5.52 -6.16
CA GLN A 233 7.10 5.58 -4.82
C GLN A 233 6.00 4.53 -4.71
N VAL A 234 6.15 3.59 -3.79
CA VAL A 234 5.27 2.41 -3.66
C VAL A 234 4.27 2.61 -2.53
N PRO A 235 2.96 2.69 -2.84
CA PRO A 235 1.92 2.65 -1.81
C PRO A 235 1.99 1.36 -0.99
N ARG A 236 1.67 1.43 0.29
CA ARG A 236 1.73 0.26 1.20
C ARG A 236 0.96 -0.95 0.68
N THR A 237 -0.22 -0.71 0.12
CA THR A 237 -1.09 -1.75 -0.46
C THR A 237 -0.54 -2.39 -1.73
N MET A 238 0.41 -1.73 -2.41
CA MET A 238 1.03 -2.21 -3.66
C MET A 238 2.40 -2.87 -3.47
N LYS A 239 2.89 -2.99 -2.24
CA LYS A 239 4.21 -3.57 -1.95
C LYS A 239 4.40 -4.97 -2.53
N SER A 240 3.41 -5.84 -2.37
CA SER A 240 3.48 -7.23 -2.90
C SER A 240 3.55 -7.25 -4.44
N LEU A 241 2.71 -6.44 -5.11
CA LEU A 241 2.77 -6.31 -6.57
C LEU A 241 4.12 -5.73 -7.02
N HIS A 242 4.63 -4.75 -6.31
CA HIS A 242 5.93 -4.15 -6.62
C HIS A 242 7.08 -5.15 -6.48
N GLN A 243 7.13 -5.93 -5.39
CA GLN A 243 8.12 -6.99 -5.20
C GLN A 243 8.02 -8.06 -6.28
N LEU A 244 6.80 -8.43 -6.69
CA LEU A 244 6.58 -9.35 -7.79
C LEU A 244 7.19 -8.83 -9.10
N ARG A 245 6.98 -7.55 -9.43
CA ARG A 245 7.56 -6.89 -10.62
C ARG A 245 9.08 -6.89 -10.62
N LEU A 246 9.70 -6.57 -9.48
CA LEU A 246 11.16 -6.64 -9.33
C LEU A 246 11.67 -8.08 -9.49
N LYS A 247 10.95 -9.07 -8.95
CA LYS A 247 11.30 -10.48 -9.10
C LYS A 247 11.22 -10.96 -10.55
N ILE A 248 10.24 -10.50 -11.31
CA ILE A 248 10.13 -10.76 -12.75
C ILE A 248 11.37 -10.22 -13.47
N CYS A 249 11.78 -8.96 -13.17
CA CYS A 249 13.00 -8.39 -13.74
C CYS A 249 14.23 -9.24 -13.40
N ASP A 250 14.42 -9.65 -12.15
CA ASP A 250 15.56 -10.49 -11.71
C ASP A 250 15.61 -11.83 -12.47
N LEU A 251 14.46 -12.43 -12.75
CA LEU A 251 14.38 -13.67 -13.49
C LEU A 251 14.73 -13.50 -14.98
N HIS A 252 14.28 -12.42 -15.60
CA HIS A 252 14.64 -12.10 -16.98
C HIS A 252 16.12 -11.71 -17.12
N ILE A 253 16.68 -11.00 -16.15
CA ILE A 253 18.12 -10.72 -16.07
C ILE A 253 18.89 -12.05 -16.03
N SER A 254 18.52 -12.96 -15.10
CA SER A 254 19.15 -14.27 -14.97
C SER A 254 19.02 -15.11 -16.25
N TYR A 255 17.88 -15.02 -16.96
CA TYR A 255 17.70 -15.66 -18.25
C TYR A 255 18.66 -15.07 -19.29
N ALA A 256 18.75 -13.76 -19.41
CA ALA A 256 19.58 -13.11 -20.41
C ALA A 256 21.07 -13.39 -20.20
N GLU A 257 21.54 -13.30 -18.96
CA GLU A 257 22.92 -13.67 -18.57
C GLU A 257 23.25 -15.11 -18.89
N GLY A 258 22.38 -16.05 -18.48
CA GLY A 258 22.58 -17.46 -18.74
C GLY A 258 22.54 -17.81 -20.21
N TYR A 259 21.68 -17.17 -21.00
CA TYR A 259 21.63 -17.37 -22.45
C TYR A 259 22.87 -16.82 -23.14
N ALA A 260 23.35 -15.64 -22.77
CA ALA A 260 24.59 -15.06 -23.29
C ALA A 260 25.81 -15.93 -22.95
N ALA A 261 25.90 -16.43 -21.72
CA ALA A 261 26.97 -17.35 -21.29
C ALA A 261 26.96 -18.65 -22.12
N TRP A 262 25.76 -19.22 -22.33
CA TRP A 262 25.61 -20.43 -23.14
C TRP A 262 26.07 -20.23 -24.58
N MET A 263 25.91 -19.07 -25.19
CA MET A 263 26.44 -18.79 -26.52
C MET A 263 27.96 -18.96 -26.61
N THR A 264 28.66 -18.85 -25.48
CA THR A 264 30.11 -19.00 -25.35
C THR A 264 30.50 -20.45 -24.97
N ASP A 265 29.94 -20.94 -23.86
CA ASP A 265 30.36 -22.19 -23.21
C ASP A 265 29.67 -23.44 -23.78
N LYS A 266 28.52 -23.27 -24.43
CA LYS A 266 27.66 -24.37 -24.98
C LYS A 266 27.26 -25.40 -23.92
N ASN A 267 27.29 -25.04 -22.65
CA ASN A 267 26.99 -25.94 -21.56
C ASN A 267 25.47 -26.14 -21.45
N ALA A 268 25.01 -27.35 -21.55
CA ALA A 268 23.61 -27.71 -21.46
C ALA A 268 23.00 -27.41 -20.09
N THR A 269 23.78 -27.31 -19.02
CA THR A 269 23.30 -26.92 -17.71
C THR A 269 23.01 -25.43 -17.66
N THR A 270 23.91 -24.62 -18.25
CA THR A 270 23.76 -23.16 -18.34
C THR A 270 22.43 -22.77 -19.01
N ILE A 271 22.17 -23.37 -20.21
CA ILE A 271 20.91 -23.04 -20.92
C ILE A 271 19.66 -23.56 -20.20
N ARG A 272 19.71 -24.73 -19.56
CA ARG A 272 18.57 -25.26 -18.79
C ARG A 272 18.22 -24.34 -17.61
N MET A 273 19.23 -23.81 -16.93
CA MET A 273 19.01 -22.86 -15.81
C MET A 273 18.42 -21.53 -16.32
N ALA A 274 18.93 -21.01 -17.43
CA ALA A 274 18.37 -19.83 -18.07
C ALA A 274 16.89 -20.04 -18.45
N GLU A 275 16.57 -21.12 -19.15
CA GLU A 275 15.19 -21.45 -19.52
C GLU A 275 14.27 -21.66 -18.31
N LYS A 276 14.81 -22.18 -17.20
CA LYS A 276 14.04 -22.29 -15.95
C LYS A 276 13.66 -20.91 -15.41
N SER A 277 14.61 -19.97 -15.42
CA SER A 277 14.34 -18.59 -15.00
C SER A 277 13.29 -17.93 -15.90
N LEU A 278 13.35 -18.12 -17.21
CA LEU A 278 12.35 -17.59 -18.15
C LEU A 278 10.95 -18.16 -17.85
N ARG A 279 10.81 -19.49 -17.70
CA ARG A 279 9.51 -20.09 -17.36
C ARG A 279 8.95 -19.61 -16.03
N GLN A 280 9.81 -19.37 -15.04
CA GLN A 280 9.37 -18.76 -13.77
C GLN A 280 8.90 -17.33 -13.96
N ALA A 281 9.60 -16.53 -14.76
CA ALA A 281 9.17 -15.17 -15.08
C ALA A 281 7.80 -15.16 -15.75
N GLU A 282 7.57 -16.01 -16.77
CA GLU A 282 6.29 -16.11 -17.48
C GLU A 282 5.11 -16.46 -16.55
N ILE A 283 5.33 -17.33 -15.55
CA ILE A 283 4.30 -17.65 -14.54
C ILE A 283 3.99 -16.42 -13.68
N LEU A 284 5.02 -15.71 -13.22
CA LEU A 284 4.84 -14.51 -12.40
C LEU A 284 4.22 -13.33 -13.19
N GLU A 285 4.45 -13.23 -14.49
CA GLU A 285 3.80 -12.23 -15.36
C GLU A 285 2.28 -12.48 -15.47
N LEU A 286 1.83 -13.73 -15.45
CA LEU A 286 0.40 -14.05 -15.37
C LEU A 286 -0.19 -13.65 -14.02
N GLU A 287 0.53 -13.91 -12.93
CA GLU A 287 0.12 -13.47 -11.59
C GLU A 287 0.07 -11.94 -11.49
N GLU A 288 1.07 -11.23 -12.02
CA GLU A 288 1.09 -9.77 -12.12
C GLU A 288 -0.15 -9.24 -12.82
N THR A 289 -0.48 -9.81 -13.99
CA THR A 289 -1.65 -9.40 -14.77
C THR A 289 -2.94 -9.52 -13.97
N PHE A 290 -3.11 -10.62 -13.23
CA PHE A 290 -4.26 -10.83 -12.37
C PHE A 290 -4.33 -9.79 -11.22
N LEU A 291 -3.21 -9.52 -10.55
CA LEU A 291 -3.16 -8.55 -9.46
C LEU A 291 -3.43 -7.12 -9.95
N VAL A 292 -2.90 -6.75 -11.11
CA VAL A 292 -3.17 -5.44 -11.73
C VAL A 292 -4.64 -5.30 -12.11
N GLN A 293 -5.23 -6.32 -12.72
CA GLN A 293 -6.66 -6.30 -13.06
C GLN A 293 -7.53 -6.16 -11.81
N ARG A 294 -7.23 -6.91 -10.76
CA ARG A 294 -7.94 -6.81 -9.47
C ARG A 294 -7.82 -5.41 -8.86
N ALA A 295 -6.61 -4.82 -8.89
CA ALA A 295 -6.41 -3.45 -8.41
C ALA A 295 -7.20 -2.44 -9.24
N LYS A 296 -7.25 -2.57 -10.57
CA LYS A 296 -8.02 -1.68 -11.45
C LYS A 296 -9.53 -1.84 -11.28
N GLN A 297 -10.02 -3.05 -11.07
CA GLN A 297 -11.45 -3.29 -10.85
C GLN A 297 -11.97 -2.59 -9.59
N SER A 298 -11.15 -2.46 -8.55
CA SER A 298 -11.52 -1.70 -7.36
C SER A 298 -11.73 -0.19 -7.63
N PHE A 299 -11.37 0.33 -8.82
CA PHE A 299 -11.49 1.73 -9.22
C PHE A 299 -12.44 1.97 -10.41
N ALA A 300 -12.70 0.95 -11.24
CA ALA A 300 -13.34 1.10 -12.57
C ALA A 300 -14.83 1.52 -12.51
N ASP A 301 -15.50 1.32 -11.40
CA ASP A 301 -16.94 1.49 -11.31
C ASP A 301 -17.40 2.94 -11.00
N GLU A 302 -16.51 3.94 -11.13
CA GLU A 302 -16.83 5.37 -10.91
C GLU A 302 -17.16 6.18 -12.18
N THR A 303 -17.06 5.58 -13.38
CA THR A 303 -17.17 6.32 -14.65
C THR A 303 -18.43 6.03 -15.45
N GLU A 304 -19.38 5.28 -14.93
CA GLU A 304 -20.74 5.12 -15.46
C GLU A 304 -21.77 5.72 -14.46
#